data_d2375fae900e8e5ba0c8beb13e606308
#
_entry.id   d2375fae900e8e5ba0c8beb13e606308
#
_cell.length_a   1.000
_cell.length_b   1.000
_cell.length_c   1.000
_cell.angle_alpha   90.00
_cell.angle_beta   90.00
_cell.angle_gamma   90.00
#
_symmetry.space_group_name_H-M   'P 1'
#
loop_
_entity.id
_entity.type
_entity.pdbx_description
1 polymer ?
#
loop_
_entity_poly.entity_id
_entity_poly.type
_entity_poly.pdbx_seq_one_letter_code
_entity_poly.pdbx_strand_id
1 'polypeptide(L)'
;LLAVEDALPDLALVLGGDGTVLGAARHLAVHDIPILSINVGGHLGFLTHDRRVLRGDQIWQRLQDDQFAIERRMMLQAMVDRRSAEERAASPDLLQQPDLEDDEEHHWAFNDFYLRAYRDEISPTCTLELEIDGEVVDQVRGDGLILSTPTGSTGYALAAGGPILHPGIDAIIVAPICPMSLSSRTLVVPPRARLAIWPLGAGDHRIKLWKDGVGCTVLEPGECCVVQQARHHALMVLLNQSPSYYRTLSHKLHWAGSLQAAQPSQN
;
A
#
# COMPACT_ATOMS: atom_id res chain seq x y z
N LEU A 1 -15.17 -13.61 8.25
CA LEU A 1 -16.20 -12.55 8.29
C LEU A 1 -17.55 -13.23 8.43
N LEU A 2 -18.26 -12.95 9.52
CA LEU A 2 -19.66 -13.36 9.68
C LEU A 2 -20.46 -12.52 8.69
N ALA A 3 -21.17 -13.17 7.77
CA ALA A 3 -22.18 -12.50 6.97
C ALA A 3 -23.24 -11.96 7.93
N VAL A 4 -23.33 -10.65 8.06
CA VAL A 4 -24.43 -9.99 8.74
C VAL A 4 -25.53 -9.85 7.71
N GLU A 5 -26.66 -10.48 7.96
CA GLU A 5 -27.83 -10.43 7.10
C GLU A 5 -28.23 -8.96 6.87
N ASP A 6 -28.34 -8.59 5.61
CA ASP A 6 -29.09 -7.47 5.01
C ASP A 6 -28.67 -6.01 5.27
N ALA A 7 -27.64 -5.68 6.07
CA ALA A 7 -27.16 -4.30 6.16
C ALA A 7 -25.63 -4.24 6.37
N LEU A 8 -24.96 -3.42 5.57
CA LEU A 8 -23.54 -3.13 5.80
C LEU A 8 -23.39 -2.34 7.12
N PRO A 9 -22.35 -2.62 7.92
CA PRO A 9 -22.12 -1.89 9.16
C PRO A 9 -21.65 -0.44 8.87
N ASP A 10 -22.04 0.51 9.73
CA ASP A 10 -21.59 1.90 9.64
C ASP A 10 -20.12 2.08 10.02
N LEU A 11 -19.55 1.12 10.76
CA LEU A 11 -18.18 1.16 11.29
C LEU A 11 -17.65 -0.25 11.51
N ALA A 12 -16.41 -0.50 11.14
CA ALA A 12 -15.69 -1.72 11.46
C ALA A 12 -14.67 -1.48 12.58
N LEU A 13 -14.77 -2.25 13.67
CA LEU A 13 -13.77 -2.29 14.73
C LEU A 13 -12.75 -3.40 14.43
N VAL A 14 -11.51 -3.03 14.13
CA VAL A 14 -10.43 -3.95 13.80
C VAL A 14 -9.46 -4.07 14.98
N LEU A 15 -9.40 -5.24 15.59
CA LEU A 15 -8.52 -5.56 16.71
C LEU A 15 -7.31 -6.34 16.22
N GLY A 16 -6.12 -5.72 16.21
CA GLY A 16 -4.90 -6.37 15.72
C GLY A 16 -3.76 -5.38 15.48
N GLY A 17 -2.72 -5.84 14.80
CA GLY A 17 -1.63 -5.00 14.30
C GLY A 17 -1.89 -4.47 12.90
N ASP A 18 -0.90 -3.75 12.33
CA ASP A 18 -1.02 -3.15 10.99
C ASP A 18 -1.40 -4.18 9.92
N GLY A 19 -0.83 -5.40 9.96
CA GLY A 19 -1.19 -6.46 9.00
C GLY A 19 -2.67 -6.84 9.00
N THR A 20 -3.32 -6.83 10.18
CA THR A 20 -4.77 -7.07 10.29
C THR A 20 -5.56 -5.93 9.66
N VAL A 21 -5.09 -4.69 9.86
CA VAL A 21 -5.71 -3.49 9.26
C VAL A 21 -5.58 -3.51 7.74
N LEU A 22 -4.42 -3.91 7.20
CA LEU A 22 -4.22 -4.04 5.75
C LEU A 22 -5.24 -5.02 5.14
N GLY A 23 -5.41 -6.19 5.79
CA GLY A 23 -6.42 -7.17 5.38
C GLY A 23 -7.84 -6.61 5.40
N ALA A 24 -8.22 -5.95 6.50
CA ALA A 24 -9.54 -5.34 6.64
C ALA A 24 -9.78 -4.24 5.60
N ALA A 25 -8.79 -3.37 5.37
CA ALA A 25 -8.91 -2.26 4.42
C ALA A 25 -9.24 -2.74 2.99
N ARG A 26 -8.58 -3.81 2.54
CA ARG A 26 -8.86 -4.38 1.21
C ARG A 26 -10.30 -4.84 1.01
N HIS A 27 -10.95 -5.32 2.07
CA HIS A 27 -12.33 -5.80 1.99
C HIS A 27 -13.36 -4.71 2.28
N LEU A 28 -13.04 -3.73 3.12
CA LEU A 28 -14.00 -2.73 3.59
C LEU A 28 -14.04 -1.47 2.72
N ALA A 29 -12.95 -1.17 2.01
CA ALA A 29 -12.86 0.03 1.18
C ALA A 29 -13.88 0.07 0.04
N VAL A 30 -14.19 -1.08 -0.58
CA VAL A 30 -15.18 -1.19 -1.65
C VAL A 30 -16.60 -0.88 -1.19
N HIS A 31 -16.84 -0.95 0.12
CA HIS A 31 -18.13 -0.67 0.76
C HIS A 31 -18.14 0.67 1.49
N ASP A 32 -17.07 1.46 1.39
CA ASP A 32 -16.91 2.74 2.11
C ASP A 32 -17.10 2.63 3.63
N ILE A 33 -16.77 1.47 4.22
CA ILE A 33 -16.92 1.23 5.66
C ILE A 33 -15.69 1.77 6.41
N PRO A 34 -15.88 2.76 7.32
CA PRO A 34 -14.81 3.29 8.14
C PRO A 34 -14.21 2.25 9.10
N ILE A 35 -12.89 2.31 9.28
CA ILE A 35 -12.13 1.38 10.11
C ILE A 35 -11.61 2.08 11.35
N LEU A 36 -12.08 1.64 12.51
CA LEU A 36 -11.48 1.97 13.80
C LEU A 36 -10.55 0.85 14.21
N SER A 37 -9.26 1.08 14.10
CA SER A 37 -8.24 0.07 14.35
C SER A 37 -7.57 0.23 15.71
N ILE A 38 -7.47 -0.85 16.48
CA ILE A 38 -6.87 -0.85 17.81
C ILE A 38 -5.85 -1.97 17.95
N ASN A 39 -4.65 -1.61 18.38
CA ASN A 39 -3.59 -2.57 18.64
C ASN A 39 -3.87 -3.33 19.94
N VAL A 40 -4.09 -4.64 19.85
CA VAL A 40 -4.35 -5.50 21.02
C VAL A 40 -3.15 -6.34 21.42
N GLY A 41 -2.03 -6.26 20.68
CA GLY A 41 -0.81 -6.99 21.00
C GLY A 41 0.40 -6.51 20.18
N GLY A 42 1.60 -6.79 20.68
CA GLY A 42 2.85 -6.43 20.00
C GLY A 42 3.19 -4.94 20.05
N HIS A 43 4.00 -4.51 19.08
CA HIS A 43 4.38 -3.10 18.97
C HIS A 43 3.27 -2.29 18.29
N LEU A 44 3.02 -1.08 18.79
CA LEU A 44 2.09 -0.13 18.17
C LEU A 44 2.53 0.14 16.72
N GLY A 45 1.64 -0.04 15.77
CA GLY A 45 1.84 0.19 14.35
C GLY A 45 1.65 1.66 13.94
N PHE A 46 1.67 1.89 12.62
CA PHE A 46 1.32 3.19 12.02
C PHE A 46 -0.18 3.32 11.76
N LEU A 47 -0.90 2.20 11.74
CA LEU A 47 -2.31 2.12 11.33
C LEU A 47 -3.26 1.90 12.51
N THR A 48 -2.74 1.74 13.74
CA THR A 48 -3.54 1.34 14.89
C THR A 48 -3.45 2.33 16.04
N HIS A 49 -4.56 2.51 16.75
CA HIS A 49 -4.59 3.21 18.03
C HIS A 49 -4.02 2.32 19.15
N ASP A 50 -3.50 2.94 20.18
CA ASP A 50 -3.04 2.24 21.39
C ASP A 50 -4.24 1.60 22.12
N ARG A 51 -4.07 0.36 22.60
CA ARG A 51 -5.11 -0.38 23.36
C ARG A 51 -5.66 0.36 24.58
N ARG A 52 -4.94 1.37 25.08
CA ARG A 52 -5.40 2.19 26.19
C ARG A 52 -6.68 2.95 25.90
N VAL A 53 -7.02 3.18 24.62
CA VAL A 53 -8.30 3.79 24.22
C VAL A 53 -9.51 2.92 24.57
N LEU A 54 -9.33 1.60 24.78
CA LEU A 54 -10.38 0.67 25.24
C LEU A 54 -10.65 0.74 26.74
N ARG A 55 -9.85 1.49 27.52
CA ARG A 55 -10.04 1.57 28.97
C ARG A 55 -11.24 2.46 29.29
N GLY A 56 -12.24 1.86 29.92
CA GLY A 56 -13.50 2.51 30.26
C GLY A 56 -14.40 2.75 29.04
N ASP A 57 -15.50 3.44 29.23
CA ASP A 57 -16.49 3.70 28.16
C ASP A 57 -16.11 4.87 27.25
N GLN A 58 -14.91 5.41 27.38
CA GLN A 58 -14.46 6.62 26.67
C GLN A 58 -14.50 6.51 25.15
N ILE A 59 -14.25 5.31 24.61
CA ILE A 59 -14.28 5.13 23.15
C ILE A 59 -15.69 5.29 22.60
N TRP A 60 -16.68 4.68 23.26
CA TRP A 60 -18.08 4.75 22.85
C TRP A 60 -18.63 6.15 23.01
N GLN A 61 -18.30 6.82 24.13
CA GLN A 61 -18.66 8.19 24.35
C GLN A 61 -18.10 9.11 23.27
N ARG A 62 -16.83 8.93 22.89
CA ARG A 62 -16.20 9.72 21.81
C ARG A 62 -16.88 9.52 20.46
N LEU A 63 -17.26 8.29 20.13
CA LEU A 63 -17.99 8.00 18.89
C LEU A 63 -19.39 8.65 18.91
N GLN A 64 -20.08 8.61 20.07
CA GLN A 64 -21.39 9.24 20.24
C GLN A 64 -21.32 10.77 20.19
N ASP A 65 -20.23 11.36 20.70
CA ASP A 65 -20.01 12.81 20.75
C ASP A 65 -19.31 13.36 19.49
N ASP A 66 -19.21 12.57 18.41
CA ASP A 66 -18.51 12.92 17.17
C ASP A 66 -17.05 13.39 17.38
N GLN A 67 -16.38 12.87 18.41
CA GLN A 67 -15.00 13.23 18.75
C GLN A 67 -13.97 12.40 17.95
N PHE A 68 -14.16 12.32 16.66
CA PHE A 68 -13.27 11.63 15.73
C PHE A 68 -13.22 12.34 14.37
N ALA A 69 -12.28 11.95 13.55
CA ALA A 69 -12.21 12.35 12.16
C ALA A 69 -12.08 11.09 11.29
N ILE A 70 -12.55 11.14 10.06
CA ILE A 70 -12.34 10.11 9.06
C ILE A 70 -11.28 10.61 8.09
N GLU A 71 -10.15 9.92 8.06
CA GLU A 71 -9.08 10.15 7.10
C GLU A 71 -9.24 9.20 5.90
N ARG A 72 -9.33 9.79 4.71
CA ARG A 72 -9.36 9.00 3.46
C ARG A 72 -7.93 8.72 3.03
N ARG A 73 -7.61 7.45 2.84
CA ARG A 73 -6.28 7.02 2.41
C ARG A 73 -6.36 6.32 1.07
N MET A 74 -5.52 6.77 0.17
CA MET A 74 -5.35 6.20 -1.15
C MET A 74 -5.01 4.71 -1.08
N MET A 75 -5.57 3.96 -2.01
CA MET A 75 -5.22 2.56 -2.28
C MET A 75 -4.73 2.41 -3.72
N LEU A 76 -4.01 1.33 -3.98
CA LEU A 76 -3.64 0.91 -5.33
C LEU A 76 -4.52 -0.25 -5.78
N GLN A 77 -4.77 -0.31 -7.09
CA GLN A 77 -5.28 -1.50 -7.77
C GLN A 77 -4.26 -2.00 -8.77
N ALA A 78 -4.18 -3.31 -8.91
CA ALA A 78 -3.35 -3.99 -9.88
C ALA A 78 -4.17 -4.99 -10.68
N MET A 79 -3.82 -5.16 -11.95
CA MET A 79 -4.38 -6.18 -12.81
C MET A 79 -3.26 -6.82 -13.64
N VAL A 80 -3.35 -8.13 -13.80
CA VAL A 80 -2.44 -8.87 -14.69
C VAL A 80 -3.10 -9.02 -16.05
N ASP A 81 -2.51 -8.38 -17.06
CA ASP A 81 -2.95 -8.47 -18.44
C ASP A 81 -2.24 -9.64 -19.14
N ARG A 82 -2.98 -10.71 -19.35
CA ARG A 82 -2.52 -11.95 -19.98
C ARG A 82 -2.81 -11.99 -21.48
N ARG A 83 -3.36 -10.93 -22.05
CA ARG A 83 -3.68 -10.86 -23.47
C ARG A 83 -2.44 -10.81 -24.33
N SER A 84 -2.57 -11.26 -25.59
CA SER A 84 -1.55 -11.07 -26.62
C SER A 84 -1.34 -9.58 -26.95
N ALA A 85 -0.22 -9.25 -27.59
CA ALA A 85 0.04 -7.89 -28.07
C ALA A 85 -1.04 -7.38 -29.02
N GLU A 86 -1.61 -8.27 -29.85
CA GLU A 86 -2.67 -7.94 -30.81
C GLU A 86 -3.98 -7.60 -30.09
N GLU A 87 -4.35 -8.38 -29.08
CA GLU A 87 -5.56 -8.14 -28.26
C GLU A 87 -5.44 -6.85 -27.46
N ARG A 88 -4.24 -6.57 -26.91
CA ARG A 88 -3.98 -5.30 -26.22
C ARG A 88 -4.11 -4.08 -27.13
N ALA A 89 -3.57 -4.19 -28.34
CA ALA A 89 -3.68 -3.11 -29.34
C ALA A 89 -5.14 -2.86 -29.78
N ALA A 90 -5.97 -3.92 -29.82
CA ALA A 90 -7.38 -3.81 -30.17
C ALA A 90 -8.25 -3.23 -29.04
N SER A 91 -7.84 -3.37 -27.78
CA SER A 91 -8.59 -2.90 -26.59
C SER A 91 -7.63 -2.38 -25.54
N PRO A 92 -7.14 -1.13 -25.64
CA PRO A 92 -6.11 -0.57 -24.75
C PRO A 92 -6.58 -0.35 -23.29
N ASP A 93 -7.89 -0.16 -23.08
CA ASP A 93 -8.46 0.24 -21.80
C ASP A 93 -9.01 -0.95 -20.99
N LEU A 94 -8.13 -1.73 -20.40
CA LEU A 94 -8.55 -2.87 -19.59
C LEU A 94 -8.97 -2.47 -18.16
N LEU A 95 -8.36 -1.44 -17.58
CA LEU A 95 -8.64 -1.00 -16.20
C LEU A 95 -9.85 -0.06 -16.06
N GLN A 96 -10.59 0.14 -17.12
CA GLN A 96 -11.86 0.91 -17.04
C GLN A 96 -13.07 0.05 -16.62
N GLN A 97 -12.88 -1.24 -16.37
CA GLN A 97 -13.96 -2.06 -15.84
C GLN A 97 -14.16 -1.75 -14.35
N PRO A 98 -15.28 -1.14 -13.96
CA PRO A 98 -15.55 -0.85 -12.57
C PRO A 98 -15.99 -2.11 -11.82
N ASP A 99 -15.69 -2.14 -10.54
CA ASP A 99 -16.37 -2.96 -9.53
C ASP A 99 -16.19 -4.49 -9.63
N LEU A 100 -14.98 -4.95 -9.94
CA LEU A 100 -14.66 -6.37 -9.78
C LEU A 100 -14.14 -6.64 -8.36
N GLU A 101 -14.61 -7.71 -7.77
CA GLU A 101 -14.07 -8.25 -6.51
C GLU A 101 -12.61 -8.66 -6.69
N ASP A 102 -11.85 -8.70 -5.57
CA ASP A 102 -10.46 -9.21 -5.56
C ASP A 102 -10.46 -10.66 -6.02
N ASP A 103 -9.97 -10.91 -7.22
CA ASP A 103 -9.92 -12.21 -7.90
C ASP A 103 -8.48 -12.57 -8.34
N GLU A 104 -8.32 -13.54 -9.23
CA GLU A 104 -7.01 -13.96 -9.72
C GLU A 104 -6.32 -12.91 -10.61
N GLU A 105 -7.05 -11.97 -11.17
CA GLU A 105 -6.56 -10.96 -12.10
C GLU A 105 -6.60 -9.54 -11.54
N HIS A 106 -7.53 -9.26 -10.58
CA HIS A 106 -7.74 -7.94 -9.99
C HIS A 106 -7.40 -7.95 -8.50
N HIS A 107 -6.57 -7.03 -8.10
CA HIS A 107 -6.06 -6.96 -6.74
C HIS A 107 -6.07 -5.53 -6.21
N TRP A 108 -6.25 -5.38 -4.89
CA TRP A 108 -6.14 -4.11 -4.17
C TRP A 108 -5.08 -4.18 -3.10
N ALA A 109 -4.32 -3.11 -2.94
CA ALA A 109 -3.33 -2.96 -1.87
C ALA A 109 -3.53 -1.64 -1.13
N PHE A 110 -3.36 -1.69 0.18
CA PHE A 110 -3.40 -0.50 1.02
C PHE A 110 -2.00 0.11 1.20
N ASN A 111 -0.98 -0.74 1.37
CA ASN A 111 0.41 -0.29 1.41
C ASN A 111 1.07 -0.33 0.04
N ASP A 112 1.23 -1.53 -0.53
CA ASP A 112 2.05 -1.70 -1.71
C ASP A 112 1.73 -2.96 -2.51
N PHE A 113 2.03 -2.89 -3.80
CA PHE A 113 2.33 -4.04 -4.63
C PHE A 113 3.84 -4.16 -4.81
N TYR A 114 4.36 -5.39 -4.86
CA TYR A 114 5.73 -5.60 -5.28
C TYR A 114 5.87 -6.84 -6.15
N LEU A 115 6.81 -6.76 -7.07
CA LEU A 115 7.12 -7.81 -8.03
C LEU A 115 8.54 -8.30 -7.75
N ARG A 116 8.70 -9.63 -7.61
CA ARG A 116 9.98 -10.28 -7.39
C ARG A 116 10.08 -11.56 -8.19
N ALA A 117 11.31 -12.02 -8.42
CA ALA A 117 11.53 -13.34 -9.05
C ALA A 117 10.75 -14.43 -8.30
N TYR A 118 10.11 -15.33 -9.06
CA TYR A 118 9.27 -16.38 -8.49
C TYR A 118 10.08 -17.53 -7.84
N ARG A 119 11.31 -17.82 -8.33
CA ARG A 119 12.14 -18.91 -7.84
C ARG A 119 13.28 -18.41 -6.96
N ASP A 120 13.47 -19.07 -5.83
CA ASP A 120 14.58 -18.82 -4.90
C ASP A 120 15.81 -19.73 -5.20
N GLU A 121 15.67 -20.73 -6.09
CA GLU A 121 16.72 -21.72 -6.39
C GLU A 121 17.84 -21.19 -7.30
N ILE A 122 17.58 -20.13 -8.02
CA ILE A 122 18.55 -19.43 -8.88
C ILE A 122 18.62 -17.99 -8.37
N SER A 123 19.70 -17.26 -8.66
CA SER A 123 19.83 -15.85 -8.28
C SER A 123 18.50 -15.11 -8.35
N PRO A 124 18.02 -14.49 -7.26
CA PRO A 124 16.70 -13.87 -7.18
C PRO A 124 16.55 -12.63 -8.06
N THR A 125 17.55 -12.32 -8.90
CA THR A 125 17.49 -11.13 -9.76
C THR A 125 16.52 -11.31 -10.91
N CYS A 126 15.72 -10.27 -11.15
CA CYS A 126 14.84 -10.16 -12.30
C CYS A 126 15.14 -8.89 -13.09
N THR A 127 14.67 -8.85 -14.32
CA THR A 127 14.67 -7.62 -15.13
C THR A 127 13.22 -7.27 -15.41
N LEU A 128 12.84 -6.06 -15.02
CA LEU A 128 11.48 -5.54 -15.17
C LEU A 128 11.55 -4.25 -15.99
N GLU A 129 10.78 -4.18 -17.06
CA GLU A 129 10.57 -2.91 -17.77
C GLU A 129 9.42 -2.16 -17.10
N LEU A 130 9.66 -0.91 -16.82
CA LEU A 130 8.70 0.03 -16.27
C LEU A 130 8.24 0.99 -17.36
N GLU A 131 6.96 0.99 -17.61
CA GLU A 131 6.27 1.95 -18.46
C GLU A 131 5.36 2.83 -17.59
N ILE A 132 5.36 4.13 -17.82
CA ILE A 132 4.49 5.11 -17.15
C ILE A 132 3.74 5.89 -18.24
N ASP A 133 2.40 5.85 -18.17
CA ASP A 133 1.51 6.54 -19.10
C ASP A 133 1.82 6.25 -20.59
N GLY A 134 2.26 5.02 -20.91
CA GLY A 134 2.59 4.57 -22.26
C GLY A 134 4.03 4.85 -22.69
N GLU A 135 4.88 5.39 -21.81
CA GLU A 135 6.29 5.64 -22.08
C GLU A 135 7.18 4.70 -21.29
N VAL A 136 8.10 3.99 -21.94
CA VAL A 136 9.13 3.19 -21.26
C VAL A 136 10.10 4.12 -20.55
N VAL A 137 10.15 4.01 -19.22
CA VAL A 137 10.92 4.91 -18.35
C VAL A 137 12.25 4.26 -17.92
N ASP A 138 12.22 2.98 -17.54
CA ASP A 138 13.41 2.26 -17.05
C ASP A 138 13.30 0.75 -17.29
N GLN A 139 14.45 0.09 -17.33
CA GLN A 139 14.57 -1.35 -17.24
C GLN A 139 15.34 -1.69 -15.96
N VAL A 140 14.60 -2.00 -14.91
CA VAL A 140 15.15 -2.28 -13.59
C VAL A 140 15.65 -3.71 -13.53
N ARG A 141 16.96 -3.90 -13.36
CA ARG A 141 17.55 -5.19 -13.02
C ARG A 141 17.92 -5.19 -11.54
N GLY A 142 17.37 -6.13 -10.78
CA GLY A 142 17.58 -6.23 -9.33
C GLY A 142 16.71 -7.31 -8.71
N ASP A 143 16.42 -7.21 -7.42
CA ASP A 143 15.60 -8.17 -6.70
C ASP A 143 14.10 -7.97 -6.96
N GLY A 144 13.70 -6.82 -7.51
CA GLY A 144 12.30 -6.51 -7.83
C GLY A 144 11.99 -5.02 -7.87
N LEU A 145 10.68 -4.74 -7.84
CA LEU A 145 10.13 -3.39 -7.89
C LEU A 145 8.94 -3.27 -6.93
N ILE A 146 8.88 -2.18 -6.17
CA ILE A 146 7.77 -1.85 -5.27
C ILE A 146 7.00 -0.66 -5.84
N LEU A 147 5.67 -0.77 -5.81
CA LEU A 147 4.72 0.28 -6.14
C LEU A 147 3.90 0.55 -4.87
N SER A 148 4.12 1.70 -4.24
CA SER A 148 3.60 1.94 -2.89
C SER A 148 2.72 3.19 -2.82
N THR A 149 1.70 3.11 -1.95
CA THR A 149 0.92 4.27 -1.52
C THR A 149 1.71 5.12 -0.53
N PRO A 150 1.27 6.34 -0.22
CA PRO A 150 1.85 7.12 0.88
C PRO A 150 1.74 6.42 2.24
N THR A 151 0.66 5.67 2.47
CA THR A 151 0.52 4.83 3.68
C THR A 151 1.62 3.78 3.75
N GLY A 152 1.90 3.09 2.65
CA GLY A 152 2.97 2.09 2.52
C GLY A 152 4.39 2.67 2.52
N SER A 153 4.54 4.00 2.41
CA SER A 153 5.86 4.66 2.43
C SER A 153 6.67 4.42 3.71
N THR A 154 6.00 4.02 4.80
CA THR A 154 6.63 3.62 6.06
C THR A 154 6.83 2.11 6.20
N GLY A 155 6.47 1.34 5.17
CA GLY A 155 6.57 -0.11 5.08
C GLY A 155 7.77 -0.59 4.25
N TYR A 156 7.50 -1.48 3.29
CA TYR A 156 8.56 -2.08 2.47
C TYR A 156 9.28 -1.08 1.57
N ALA A 157 8.57 -0.06 1.07
CA ALA A 157 9.18 1.01 0.29
C ALA A 157 10.26 1.76 1.07
N LEU A 158 10.08 1.99 2.39
CA LEU A 158 11.10 2.60 3.25
C LEU A 158 12.37 1.75 3.32
N ALA A 159 12.21 0.43 3.49
CA ALA A 159 13.34 -0.50 3.54
C ALA A 159 14.11 -0.58 2.20
N ALA A 160 13.43 -0.31 1.08
CA ALA A 160 14.05 -0.18 -0.24
C ALA A 160 14.65 1.22 -0.52
N GLY A 161 14.71 2.10 0.49
CA GLY A 161 15.28 3.44 0.35
C GLY A 161 14.31 4.46 -0.27
N GLY A 162 13.01 4.18 -0.26
CA GLY A 162 11.97 5.11 -0.71
C GLY A 162 11.77 6.28 0.27
N PRO A 163 11.19 7.39 -0.21
CA PRO A 163 10.87 8.54 0.64
C PRO A 163 9.66 8.23 1.54
N ILE A 164 9.61 8.91 2.68
CA ILE A 164 8.42 8.92 3.52
C ILE A 164 7.46 9.99 3.00
N LEU A 165 6.24 9.58 2.67
CA LEU A 165 5.17 10.48 2.29
C LEU A 165 4.12 10.56 3.40
N HIS A 166 3.59 11.77 3.61
CA HIS A 166 2.44 11.93 4.51
C HIS A 166 1.21 11.25 3.90
N PRO A 167 0.45 10.43 4.65
CA PRO A 167 -0.69 9.67 4.11
C PRO A 167 -1.83 10.54 3.54
N GLY A 168 -1.85 11.83 3.84
CA GLY A 168 -2.76 12.80 3.24
C GLY A 168 -2.32 13.36 1.88
N ILE A 169 -1.24 12.85 1.30
CA ILE A 169 -0.78 13.19 -0.05
C ILE A 169 -1.09 12.00 -0.95
N ASP A 170 -1.78 12.23 -2.06
CA ASP A 170 -1.99 11.18 -3.05
C ASP A 170 -0.82 11.16 -4.06
N ALA A 171 -0.07 10.07 -4.07
CA ALA A 171 1.04 9.83 -4.98
C ALA A 171 1.37 8.33 -5.01
N ILE A 172 2.07 7.88 -6.04
CA ILE A 172 2.59 6.51 -6.12
C ILE A 172 4.12 6.56 -6.02
N ILE A 173 4.69 5.78 -5.10
CA ILE A 173 6.13 5.58 -5.00
C ILE A 173 6.49 4.36 -5.84
N VAL A 174 7.49 4.51 -6.71
CA VAL A 174 8.07 3.42 -7.50
C VAL A 174 9.50 3.22 -7.00
N ALA A 175 9.73 2.15 -6.24
CA ALA A 175 11.01 1.91 -5.57
C ALA A 175 11.65 0.58 -6.03
N PRO A 176 12.78 0.62 -6.74
CA PRO A 176 13.55 -0.57 -7.06
C PRO A 176 14.09 -1.28 -5.81
N ILE A 177 14.08 -2.62 -5.82
CA ILE A 177 14.64 -3.43 -4.73
C ILE A 177 16.04 -3.86 -5.16
N CYS A 178 17.08 -3.42 -4.41
CA CYS A 178 18.48 -3.78 -4.66
C CYS A 178 18.87 -3.70 -6.14
N PRO A 179 18.65 -2.55 -6.82
CA PRO A 179 18.94 -2.45 -8.25
C PRO A 179 20.45 -2.58 -8.51
N MET A 180 20.83 -3.28 -9.58
CA MET A 180 22.22 -3.42 -10.00
C MET A 180 22.75 -2.18 -10.70
N SER A 181 21.85 -1.33 -11.23
CA SER A 181 22.24 -0.06 -11.87
C SER A 181 22.47 1.02 -10.83
N LEU A 182 23.60 1.71 -10.92
CA LEU A 182 23.93 2.86 -10.08
C LEU A 182 23.06 4.09 -10.38
N SER A 183 22.41 4.13 -11.55
CA SER A 183 21.52 5.24 -11.97
C SER A 183 20.07 5.04 -11.52
N SER A 184 19.70 3.82 -11.15
CA SER A 184 18.32 3.53 -10.70
C SER A 184 17.98 4.33 -9.44
N ARG A 185 16.81 4.95 -9.43
CA ARG A 185 16.32 5.79 -8.33
C ARG A 185 14.84 5.53 -8.09
N THR A 186 14.44 5.71 -6.84
CA THR A 186 13.02 5.78 -6.50
C THR A 186 12.39 7.01 -7.14
N LEU A 187 11.23 6.80 -7.76
CA LEU A 187 10.40 7.84 -8.33
C LEU A 187 9.15 8.05 -7.48
N VAL A 188 8.65 9.28 -7.47
CA VAL A 188 7.32 9.60 -6.95
C VAL A 188 6.52 10.18 -8.12
N VAL A 189 5.42 9.52 -8.45
CA VAL A 189 4.61 9.88 -9.61
C VAL A 189 3.20 10.30 -9.16
N PRO A 190 2.47 11.07 -10.00
CA PRO A 190 1.10 11.47 -9.69
C PRO A 190 0.18 10.26 -9.47
N PRO A 191 -0.87 10.38 -8.64
CA PRO A 191 -1.78 9.28 -8.35
C PRO A 191 -2.51 8.75 -9.59
N ARG A 192 -2.74 9.62 -10.59
CA ARG A 192 -3.37 9.28 -11.87
C ARG A 192 -2.46 8.51 -12.84
N ALA A 193 -1.17 8.37 -12.53
CA ALA A 193 -0.24 7.66 -13.41
C ALA A 193 -0.65 6.19 -13.55
N ARG A 194 -0.61 5.70 -14.77
CA ARG A 194 -0.79 4.28 -15.10
C ARG A 194 0.58 3.65 -15.27
N LEU A 195 0.88 2.68 -14.41
CA LEU A 195 2.17 1.99 -14.37
C LEU A 195 1.99 0.60 -14.98
N ALA A 196 2.75 0.27 -16.02
CA ALA A 196 2.77 -1.06 -16.59
C ALA A 196 4.16 -1.68 -16.37
N ILE A 197 4.18 -2.89 -15.83
CA ILE A 197 5.41 -3.60 -15.49
C ILE A 197 5.47 -4.91 -16.26
N TRP A 198 6.52 -5.03 -17.08
CA TRP A 198 6.74 -6.16 -17.97
C TRP A 198 7.92 -6.99 -17.48
N PRO A 199 7.73 -8.27 -17.16
CA PRO A 199 8.85 -9.20 -16.97
C PRO A 199 9.65 -9.33 -18.25
N LEU A 200 10.96 -9.06 -18.20
CA LEU A 200 11.87 -9.26 -19.31
C LEU A 200 12.72 -10.51 -19.08
N GLY A 201 12.95 -11.26 -20.14
CA GLY A 201 13.79 -12.46 -20.12
C GLY A 201 13.14 -13.59 -20.94
N ALA A 202 13.90 -14.67 -21.14
CA ALA A 202 13.43 -15.87 -21.82
C ALA A 202 13.37 -17.05 -20.84
N GLY A 203 12.43 -17.95 -21.04
CA GLY A 203 12.30 -19.18 -20.27
C GLY A 203 11.74 -18.96 -18.86
N ASP A 204 12.43 -19.43 -17.84
CA ASP A 204 11.92 -19.58 -16.47
C ASP A 204 11.96 -18.29 -15.62
N HIS A 205 11.96 -17.10 -16.26
CA HIS A 205 12.00 -15.80 -15.59
C HIS A 205 10.61 -15.32 -15.19
N ARG A 206 9.89 -16.16 -14.46
CA ARG A 206 8.59 -15.81 -13.90
C ARG A 206 8.72 -14.84 -12.73
N ILE A 207 7.75 -13.92 -12.63
CA ILE A 207 7.68 -12.90 -11.59
C ILE A 207 6.45 -13.15 -10.73
N LYS A 208 6.61 -13.09 -9.42
CA LYS A 208 5.50 -13.16 -8.48
C LYS A 208 5.07 -11.76 -8.06
N LEU A 209 3.78 -11.50 -8.19
CA LEU A 209 3.12 -10.31 -7.65
C LEU A 209 2.71 -10.57 -6.20
N TRP A 210 2.95 -9.57 -5.37
CA TRP A 210 2.57 -9.56 -3.97
C TRP A 210 1.77 -8.29 -3.66
N LYS A 211 0.81 -8.38 -2.74
CA LYS A 211 0.04 -7.24 -2.21
C LYS A 211 0.12 -7.22 -0.68
N ASP A 212 0.53 -6.11 -0.09
CA ASP A 212 0.60 -5.93 1.37
C ASP A 212 1.25 -7.13 2.08
N GLY A 213 2.31 -7.71 1.51
CA GLY A 213 3.01 -8.87 2.05
C GLY A 213 2.37 -10.25 1.76
N VAL A 214 1.25 -10.31 1.05
CA VAL A 214 0.58 -11.55 0.67
C VAL A 214 0.78 -11.83 -0.83
N GLY A 215 1.17 -13.06 -1.18
CA GLY A 215 1.33 -13.47 -2.58
C GLY A 215 -0.02 -13.49 -3.31
N CYS A 216 -0.04 -12.92 -4.52
CA CYS A 216 -1.22 -12.89 -5.39
C CYS A 216 -1.12 -13.94 -6.49
N THR A 217 -0.39 -13.61 -7.54
CA THR A 217 -0.32 -14.38 -8.77
C THR A 217 1.10 -14.38 -9.34
N VAL A 218 1.34 -15.18 -10.35
CA VAL A 218 2.60 -15.26 -11.07
C VAL A 218 2.39 -14.73 -12.48
N LEU A 219 3.32 -13.90 -12.93
CA LEU A 219 3.39 -13.38 -14.29
C LEU A 219 4.39 -14.22 -15.09
N GLU A 220 3.97 -14.66 -16.25
CA GLU A 220 4.82 -15.28 -17.25
C GLU A 220 5.45 -14.22 -18.18
N PRO A 221 6.57 -14.51 -18.87
CA PRO A 221 7.11 -13.61 -19.87
C PRO A 221 6.07 -13.24 -20.94
N GLY A 222 5.93 -11.92 -21.20
CA GLY A 222 4.93 -11.39 -22.13
C GLY A 222 3.60 -10.96 -21.49
N GLU A 223 3.36 -11.35 -20.25
CA GLU A 223 2.25 -10.80 -19.45
C GLU A 223 2.66 -9.46 -18.81
N CYS A 224 1.68 -8.63 -18.48
CA CYS A 224 1.92 -7.30 -17.91
C CYS A 224 1.14 -7.13 -16.62
N CYS A 225 1.79 -6.57 -15.59
CA CYS A 225 1.10 -6.07 -14.41
C CYS A 225 0.85 -4.58 -14.57
N VAL A 226 -0.42 -4.19 -14.60
CA VAL A 226 -0.80 -2.77 -14.65
C VAL A 226 -1.27 -2.32 -13.30
N VAL A 227 -0.67 -1.24 -12.77
CA VAL A 227 -0.97 -0.67 -11.44
C VAL A 227 -1.35 0.78 -11.57
N GLN A 228 -2.36 1.19 -10.83
CA GLN A 228 -2.83 2.57 -10.75
C GLN A 228 -3.53 2.83 -9.40
N GLN A 229 -3.92 4.06 -9.14
CA GLN A 229 -4.75 4.41 -8.01
C GLN A 229 -6.09 3.65 -8.08
N ALA A 230 -6.49 3.05 -6.98
CA ALA A 230 -7.82 2.45 -6.87
C ALA A 230 -8.90 3.54 -6.78
N ARG A 231 -10.10 3.22 -7.24
CA ARG A 231 -11.27 4.10 -7.13
C ARG A 231 -11.68 4.29 -5.67
N HIS A 232 -11.56 3.22 -4.87
CA HIS A 232 -11.93 3.23 -3.47
C HIS A 232 -10.78 3.66 -2.57
N HIS A 233 -11.13 4.29 -1.44
CA HIS A 233 -10.20 4.72 -0.42
C HIS A 233 -10.46 3.95 0.86
N ALA A 234 -9.41 3.60 1.59
CA ALA A 234 -9.58 3.14 2.95
C ALA A 234 -9.96 4.31 3.85
N LEU A 235 -11.05 4.17 4.59
CA LEU A 235 -11.54 5.18 5.52
C LEU A 235 -11.04 4.85 6.92
N MET A 236 -10.10 5.65 7.45
CA MET A 236 -9.50 5.42 8.75
C MET A 236 -10.09 6.37 9.79
N VAL A 237 -10.65 5.82 10.86
CA VAL A 237 -11.16 6.61 11.98
C VAL A 237 -9.99 7.03 12.86
N LEU A 238 -9.79 8.34 13.02
CA LEU A 238 -8.82 8.96 13.90
C LEU A 238 -9.54 9.54 15.12
N LEU A 239 -9.30 8.95 16.29
CA LEU A 239 -9.84 9.48 17.53
C LEU A 239 -9.11 10.79 17.91
N ASN A 240 -9.84 11.80 18.34
CA ASN A 240 -9.25 13.01 18.91
C ASN A 240 -8.31 12.63 20.07
N GLN A 241 -7.17 13.31 20.20
CA GLN A 241 -6.07 13.00 21.13
C GLN A 241 -5.15 11.83 20.73
N SER A 242 -5.33 11.22 19.55
CA SER A 242 -4.30 10.34 18.99
C SER A 242 -3.03 11.15 18.71
N PRO A 243 -1.83 10.57 18.86
CA PRO A 243 -0.60 11.24 18.46
C PRO A 243 -0.68 11.64 16.99
N SER A 244 -0.18 12.84 16.65
CA SER A 244 -0.08 13.24 15.25
C SER A 244 0.80 12.27 14.46
N TYR A 245 0.60 12.18 13.15
CA TYR A 245 1.43 11.37 12.26
C TYR A 245 2.93 11.61 12.49
N TYR A 246 3.37 12.86 12.58
CA TYR A 246 4.78 13.20 12.77
C TYR A 246 5.34 12.74 14.12
N ARG A 247 4.52 12.78 15.18
CA ARG A 247 4.92 12.28 16.50
C ARG A 247 5.08 10.74 16.46
N THR A 248 4.15 10.06 15.81
CA THR A 248 4.22 8.60 15.60
C THR A 248 5.46 8.24 14.79
N LEU A 249 5.72 8.95 13.71
CA LEU A 249 6.87 8.76 12.83
C LEU A 249 8.19 8.95 13.60
N SER A 250 8.35 10.07 14.29
CA SER A 250 9.55 10.38 15.08
C SER A 250 9.80 9.32 16.16
N HIS A 251 8.76 8.87 16.84
CA HIS A 251 8.88 7.83 17.87
C HIS A 251 9.27 6.47 17.27
N LYS A 252 8.66 6.09 16.15
CA LYS A 252 8.88 4.80 15.50
C LYS A 252 10.26 4.68 14.85
N LEU A 253 10.72 5.74 14.24
CA LEU A 253 12.01 5.78 13.56
C LEU A 253 13.16 6.23 14.47
N HIS A 254 12.87 6.50 15.75
CA HIS A 254 13.86 6.98 16.70
C HIS A 254 14.63 8.22 16.21
N TRP A 255 13.96 9.10 15.44
CA TRP A 255 14.64 10.19 14.75
C TRP A 255 15.24 11.22 15.67
N ALA A 256 14.79 11.37 16.85
CA ALA A 256 15.19 12.48 17.67
C ALA A 256 16.29 12.15 18.68
N GLY A 257 16.87 10.94 18.68
CA GLY A 257 17.87 10.55 19.66
C GLY A 257 17.48 11.04 21.06
N SER A 258 18.14 11.99 21.59
CA SER A 258 17.72 12.84 22.69
C SER A 258 17.47 14.25 22.12
N LEU A 259 16.23 14.59 21.78
CA LEU A 259 15.87 16.01 21.62
C LEU A 259 16.18 16.69 22.95
N GLN A 260 17.24 17.46 23.01
CA GLN A 260 17.46 18.38 24.11
C GLN A 260 16.27 19.33 24.08
N ALA A 261 15.49 19.34 25.16
CA ALA A 261 14.43 20.32 25.32
C ALA A 261 15.09 21.70 25.14
N ALA A 262 14.61 22.48 24.18
CA ALA A 262 15.06 23.86 24.02
C ALA A 262 14.84 24.53 25.39
N GLN A 263 15.92 24.94 26.03
CA GLN A 263 15.80 25.70 27.28
C GLN A 263 15.01 26.95 26.95
N PRO A 264 13.91 27.24 27.68
CA PRO A 264 13.24 28.50 27.49
C PRO A 264 14.28 29.60 27.72
N SER A 265 14.49 30.46 26.72
CA SER A 265 15.33 31.64 26.85
C SER A 265 14.84 32.44 28.05
N GLN A 266 15.66 32.48 29.10
CA GLN A 266 15.46 33.40 30.22
C GLN A 266 15.66 34.83 29.66
N ASN A 267 14.59 35.52 29.40
CA ASN A 267 14.52 36.96 29.28
C ASN A 267 13.64 37.50 30.41
#